data_7c5a04cfe0fb20784cb23d9eea69a6b9
#
_entry.id   7c5a04cfe0fb20784cb23d9eea69a6b9
#
_cell.length_a   1.000
_cell.length_b   1.000
_cell.length_c   1.000
_cell.angle_alpha   90.00
_cell.angle_beta   90.00
_cell.angle_gamma   90.00
#
_symmetry.space_group_name_H-M   'P 1'
#
loop_
_entity.id
_entity.type
_entity.pdbx_description
1 polymer ?
#
loop_
_entity_poly.entity_id
_entity_poly.type
_entity_poly.pdbx_seq_one_letter_code
_entity_poly.pdbx_strand_id
1 'polypeptide(L)'
;MQTVLITGAASGIGRDTARLFARAGWQCVLVDHNQQALRTVGEGLPAPASAAHVLRTIDLTDAAQIASLREGTPPLDALLNNAGMSDASNTPLVEQDPVQMGRLLALNLAAPAAVVDACAHLLKPGARIVNVSSGAGLSAIPWRGAYSPSKAGLIAQTQALAAAHPEWCVTVLCPGFVRTELVDALIQAGRLKPEGALGKIPLGRMAQPDEMAQALYFLASTGAAPLSGQTFPVNGGSSVYGGSQPLPPSTLDVLPLDLPLQLEVCGGDAAPWQAVAPVQVDEPHYAACLDLSPLQAAPASLLHAVHAAAQRFAARYSQQASLTVLLPTAKPGDWQTAGDAAAARMLIATLACEWGSRALRINALVVPADIDPTSLHPLLRYACGSAAQFLTGQILVCHSPVSAP
;
A
#
# COMPACT_ATOMS: atom_id res chain seq x y z
N MET A 1 16.41 -14.78 12.32
CA MET A 1 16.41 -14.18 10.97
C MET A 1 15.02 -14.34 10.39
N GLN A 2 14.47 -13.28 9.80
CA GLN A 2 13.18 -13.28 9.12
C GLN A 2 13.36 -13.63 7.64
N THR A 3 12.35 -14.29 7.07
CA THR A 3 12.37 -14.74 5.67
C THR A 3 11.14 -14.22 4.94
N VAL A 4 11.35 -13.69 3.73
CA VAL A 4 10.28 -13.22 2.85
C VAL A 4 10.35 -13.91 1.48
N LEU A 5 9.22 -14.35 0.96
CA LEU A 5 9.07 -14.77 -0.42
C LEU A 5 8.48 -13.62 -1.24
N ILE A 6 9.11 -13.27 -2.37
CA ILE A 6 8.70 -12.18 -3.26
C ILE A 6 8.55 -12.72 -4.68
N THR A 7 7.34 -12.67 -5.24
CA THR A 7 7.11 -13.00 -6.64
C THR A 7 7.28 -11.78 -7.55
N GLY A 8 7.71 -11.97 -8.80
CA GLY A 8 8.03 -10.87 -9.71
C GLY A 8 9.24 -10.06 -9.24
N ALA A 9 10.24 -10.72 -8.65
CA ALA A 9 11.36 -10.08 -7.97
C ALA A 9 12.46 -9.54 -8.89
N ALA A 10 12.40 -9.84 -10.20
CA ALA A 10 13.47 -9.49 -11.14
C ALA A 10 13.43 -8.04 -11.64
N SER A 11 12.32 -7.31 -11.46
CA SER A 11 12.14 -5.96 -12.00
C SER A 11 11.21 -5.08 -11.16
N GLY A 12 11.18 -3.80 -11.45
CA GLY A 12 10.23 -2.83 -10.92
C GLY A 12 10.06 -2.89 -9.40
N ILE A 13 8.82 -2.92 -8.94
CA ILE A 13 8.45 -2.94 -7.52
C ILE A 13 9.08 -4.13 -6.79
N GLY A 14 9.04 -5.34 -7.39
CA GLY A 14 9.56 -6.55 -6.76
C GLY A 14 11.07 -6.50 -6.53
N ARG A 15 11.84 -5.98 -7.49
CA ARG A 15 13.29 -5.79 -7.36
C ARG A 15 13.64 -4.81 -6.23
N ASP A 16 12.96 -3.66 -6.17
CA ASP A 16 13.26 -2.66 -5.15
C ASP A 16 12.78 -3.10 -3.77
N THR A 17 11.70 -3.88 -3.71
CA THR A 17 11.26 -4.60 -2.50
C THR A 17 12.33 -5.58 -2.03
N ALA A 18 12.86 -6.43 -2.91
CA ALA A 18 13.93 -7.37 -2.56
C ALA A 18 15.17 -6.66 -1.99
N ARG A 19 15.57 -5.54 -2.59
CA ARG A 19 16.67 -4.71 -2.11
C ARG A 19 16.42 -4.15 -0.71
N LEU A 20 15.21 -3.66 -0.45
CA LEU A 20 14.84 -3.11 0.86
C LEU A 20 14.86 -4.18 1.95
N PHE A 21 14.24 -5.34 1.69
CA PHE A 21 14.21 -6.45 2.65
C PHE A 21 15.62 -7.00 2.93
N ALA A 22 16.46 -7.14 1.90
CA ALA A 22 17.83 -7.61 2.06
C ALA A 22 18.68 -6.62 2.89
N ARG A 23 18.55 -5.30 2.65
CA ARG A 23 19.19 -4.26 3.47
C ARG A 23 18.74 -4.28 4.92
N ALA A 24 17.48 -4.65 5.17
CA ALA A 24 16.93 -4.84 6.51
C ALA A 24 17.33 -6.17 7.16
N GLY A 25 18.20 -6.97 6.52
CA GLY A 25 18.73 -8.22 7.07
C GLY A 25 17.83 -9.44 6.91
N TRP A 26 16.79 -9.37 6.07
CA TRP A 26 15.91 -10.50 5.78
C TRP A 26 16.56 -11.46 4.78
N GLN A 27 16.30 -12.76 4.95
CA GLN A 27 16.51 -13.72 3.88
C GLN A 27 15.39 -13.58 2.86
N CYS A 28 15.74 -13.40 1.57
CA CYS A 28 14.80 -13.29 0.48
C CYS A 28 14.74 -14.59 -0.33
N VAL A 29 13.53 -15.10 -0.55
CA VAL A 29 13.22 -16.10 -1.57
C VAL A 29 12.64 -15.34 -2.76
N LEU A 30 13.42 -15.22 -3.83
CA LEU A 30 13.10 -14.43 -5.00
C LEU A 30 12.57 -15.33 -6.10
N VAL A 31 11.36 -15.05 -6.56
CA VAL A 31 10.66 -15.83 -7.59
C VAL A 31 10.40 -14.96 -8.82
N ASP A 32 10.86 -15.39 -9.98
CA ASP A 32 10.58 -14.77 -11.27
C ASP A 32 10.75 -15.78 -12.41
N HIS A 33 10.13 -15.53 -13.56
CA HIS A 33 10.32 -16.35 -14.76
C HIS A 33 11.60 -15.99 -15.52
N ASN A 34 12.13 -14.77 -15.35
CA ASN A 34 13.34 -14.29 -15.99
C ASN A 34 14.59 -14.65 -15.19
N GLN A 35 15.17 -15.79 -15.49
CA GLN A 35 16.34 -16.33 -14.79
C GLN A 35 17.53 -15.37 -14.76
N GLN A 36 17.85 -14.73 -15.89
CA GLN A 36 19.01 -13.85 -15.99
C GLN A 36 18.83 -12.59 -15.13
N ALA A 37 17.68 -11.93 -15.25
CA ALA A 37 17.39 -10.74 -14.45
C ALA A 37 17.32 -11.08 -12.94
N LEU A 38 16.74 -12.25 -12.60
CA LEU A 38 16.65 -12.72 -11.22
C LEU A 38 18.05 -12.94 -10.60
N ARG A 39 18.98 -13.55 -11.37
CA ARG A 39 20.39 -13.71 -10.95
C ARG A 39 21.05 -12.36 -10.71
N THR A 40 20.93 -11.41 -11.66
CA THR A 40 21.50 -10.07 -11.52
C THR A 40 21.00 -9.36 -10.26
N VAL A 41 19.71 -9.49 -9.95
CA VAL A 41 19.16 -8.95 -8.70
C VAL A 41 19.78 -9.66 -7.50
N GLY A 42 19.76 -10.99 -7.47
CA GLY A 42 20.27 -11.78 -6.34
C GLY A 42 21.75 -11.50 -6.01
N GLU A 43 22.60 -11.40 -7.04
CA GLU A 43 24.03 -11.07 -6.91
C GLU A 43 24.26 -9.66 -6.37
N GLY A 44 23.36 -8.74 -6.62
CA GLY A 44 23.42 -7.34 -6.14
C GLY A 44 22.85 -7.11 -4.74
N LEU A 45 22.26 -8.14 -4.10
CA LEU A 45 21.70 -8.00 -2.76
C LEU A 45 22.78 -8.19 -1.68
N PRO A 46 22.74 -7.40 -0.58
CA PRO A 46 23.57 -7.65 0.57
C PRO A 46 23.20 -9.01 1.19
N ALA A 47 24.19 -9.89 1.38
CA ALA A 47 23.98 -11.19 1.97
C ALA A 47 23.52 -11.07 3.44
N PRO A 48 22.47 -11.79 3.87
CA PRO A 48 22.11 -11.84 5.27
C PRO A 48 23.17 -12.63 6.07
N ALA A 49 23.28 -12.34 7.37
CA ALA A 49 24.37 -12.84 8.22
C ALA A 49 24.43 -14.38 8.36
N SER A 50 23.33 -15.10 8.15
CA SER A 50 23.22 -16.53 8.52
C SER A 50 22.69 -17.45 7.42
N ALA A 51 22.29 -16.95 6.26
CA ALA A 51 21.82 -17.78 5.14
C ALA A 51 21.90 -17.01 3.81
N ALA A 52 22.10 -17.72 2.69
CA ALA A 52 22.03 -17.13 1.37
C ALA A 52 20.57 -16.81 0.97
N HIS A 53 20.38 -15.84 0.07
CA HIS A 53 19.10 -15.68 -0.62
C HIS A 53 18.81 -16.89 -1.51
N VAL A 54 17.53 -17.19 -1.72
CA VAL A 54 17.09 -18.30 -2.56
C VAL A 54 16.50 -17.75 -3.85
N LEU A 55 17.00 -18.19 -4.99
CA LEU A 55 16.49 -17.80 -6.30
C LEU A 55 15.69 -18.95 -6.93
N ARG A 56 14.47 -18.68 -7.35
CA ARG A 56 13.57 -19.68 -7.94
C ARG A 56 13.06 -19.17 -9.29
N THR A 57 13.55 -19.76 -10.36
CA THR A 57 13.05 -19.47 -11.71
C THR A 57 11.76 -20.26 -11.94
N ILE A 58 10.62 -19.57 -11.90
CA ILE A 58 9.27 -20.18 -11.95
C ILE A 58 8.37 -19.34 -12.84
N ASP A 59 7.71 -19.98 -13.80
CA ASP A 59 6.56 -19.39 -14.48
C ASP A 59 5.30 -19.61 -13.62
N LEU A 60 4.78 -18.53 -13.09
CA LEU A 60 3.60 -18.55 -12.21
C LEU A 60 2.28 -18.78 -12.98
N THR A 61 2.31 -18.98 -14.28
CA THR A 61 1.16 -19.50 -15.04
C THR A 61 1.14 -21.04 -15.12
N ASP A 62 2.20 -21.68 -14.62
CA ASP A 62 2.36 -23.14 -14.58
C ASP A 62 2.18 -23.66 -13.16
N ALA A 63 1.10 -24.38 -12.90
CA ALA A 63 0.75 -24.91 -11.60
C ALA A 63 1.80 -25.93 -11.06
N ALA A 64 2.46 -26.69 -11.91
CA ALA A 64 3.48 -27.65 -11.50
C ALA A 64 4.76 -26.93 -11.01
N GLN A 65 5.11 -25.83 -11.70
CA GLN A 65 6.23 -25.00 -11.25
C GLN A 65 5.91 -24.30 -9.93
N ILE A 66 4.69 -23.77 -9.74
CA ILE A 66 4.26 -23.20 -8.46
C ILE A 66 4.36 -24.26 -7.34
N ALA A 67 3.90 -25.49 -7.59
CA ALA A 67 3.94 -26.56 -6.61
C ALA A 67 5.37 -26.88 -6.15
N SER A 68 6.39 -26.66 -6.99
CA SER A 68 7.79 -26.84 -6.61
C SER A 68 8.28 -25.91 -5.49
N LEU A 69 7.55 -24.84 -5.18
CA LEU A 69 7.84 -23.97 -4.04
C LEU A 69 7.72 -24.67 -2.69
N ARG A 70 7.01 -25.79 -2.63
CA ARG A 70 6.87 -26.63 -1.41
C ARG A 70 8.24 -27.15 -0.94
N GLU A 71 9.18 -27.30 -1.85
CA GLU A 71 10.48 -27.89 -1.56
C GLU A 71 11.58 -26.83 -1.68
N GLY A 72 12.54 -26.87 -0.76
CA GLY A 72 13.70 -25.96 -0.77
C GLY A 72 13.38 -24.50 -0.45
N THR A 73 12.15 -24.18 -0.08
CA THR A 73 11.75 -22.87 0.46
C THR A 73 11.79 -22.93 1.98
N PRO A 74 12.55 -22.04 2.67
CA PRO A 74 12.60 -22.00 4.12
C PRO A 74 11.26 -21.52 4.73
N PRO A 75 11.04 -21.72 6.05
CA PRO A 75 9.86 -21.17 6.73
C PRO A 75 9.75 -19.66 6.57
N LEU A 76 8.54 -19.17 6.26
CA LEU A 76 8.27 -17.80 5.83
C LEU A 76 7.65 -16.95 6.95
N ASP A 77 8.19 -15.77 7.18
CA ASP A 77 7.59 -14.71 7.99
C ASP A 77 6.66 -13.81 7.14
N ALA A 78 6.97 -13.69 5.84
CA ALA A 78 6.14 -12.95 4.90
C ALA A 78 6.13 -13.58 3.50
N LEU A 79 4.99 -13.41 2.79
CA LEU A 79 4.78 -13.80 1.41
C LEU A 79 4.18 -12.63 0.64
N LEU A 80 4.89 -12.15 -0.40
CA LEU A 80 4.49 -11.01 -1.22
C LEU A 80 4.18 -11.48 -2.64
N ASN A 81 2.89 -11.55 -2.98
CA ASN A 81 2.41 -11.81 -4.33
C ASN A 81 2.42 -10.51 -5.13
N ASN A 82 3.60 -10.17 -5.67
CA ASN A 82 3.82 -8.96 -6.44
C ASN A 82 3.80 -9.21 -7.95
N ALA A 83 4.10 -10.42 -8.42
CA ALA A 83 4.07 -10.73 -9.84
C ALA A 83 2.71 -10.38 -10.48
N GLY A 84 2.76 -9.82 -11.67
CA GLY A 84 1.56 -9.48 -12.41
C GLY A 84 1.88 -8.91 -13.80
N MET A 85 0.89 -8.92 -14.65
CA MET A 85 0.97 -8.36 -16.00
C MET A 85 -0.24 -7.46 -16.29
N SER A 86 -0.06 -6.55 -17.25
CA SER A 86 -1.12 -5.70 -17.78
C SER A 86 -1.38 -6.07 -19.24
N ASP A 87 -2.60 -5.89 -19.69
CA ASP A 87 -2.90 -5.91 -21.13
C ASP A 87 -2.61 -4.52 -21.71
N ALA A 88 -1.81 -4.50 -22.75
CA ALA A 88 -1.46 -3.29 -23.49
C ALA A 88 -1.99 -3.33 -24.95
N SER A 89 -2.90 -4.26 -25.26
CA SER A 89 -3.46 -4.41 -26.63
C SER A 89 -4.29 -3.21 -27.06
N ASN A 90 -4.89 -2.51 -26.09
CA ASN A 90 -5.84 -1.42 -26.33
C ASN A 90 -7.08 -1.86 -27.12
N THR A 91 -7.41 -3.16 -27.03
CA THR A 91 -8.55 -3.80 -27.70
C THR A 91 -9.79 -3.72 -26.80
N PRO A 92 -11.00 -3.57 -27.34
CA PRO A 92 -12.24 -3.73 -26.59
C PRO A 92 -12.26 -5.08 -25.86
N LEU A 93 -12.76 -5.10 -24.60
CA LEU A 93 -12.72 -6.31 -23.77
C LEU A 93 -13.41 -7.52 -24.45
N VAL A 94 -14.52 -7.26 -25.15
CA VAL A 94 -15.27 -8.32 -25.86
C VAL A 94 -14.53 -8.92 -27.07
N GLU A 95 -13.49 -8.23 -27.55
CA GLU A 95 -12.64 -8.65 -28.66
C GLU A 95 -11.28 -9.18 -28.18
N GLN A 96 -11.05 -9.20 -26.86
CA GLN A 96 -9.80 -9.70 -26.32
C GLN A 96 -9.63 -11.18 -26.65
N ASP A 97 -8.42 -11.54 -27.13
CA ASP A 97 -8.06 -12.94 -27.38
C ASP A 97 -8.24 -13.77 -26.10
N PRO A 98 -9.05 -14.86 -26.13
CA PRO A 98 -9.28 -15.71 -24.97
C PRO A 98 -8.00 -16.32 -24.37
N VAL A 99 -6.98 -16.59 -25.16
CA VAL A 99 -5.68 -17.13 -24.68
C VAL A 99 -4.94 -16.06 -23.86
N GLN A 100 -4.90 -14.83 -24.36
CA GLN A 100 -4.29 -13.71 -23.62
C GLN A 100 -5.06 -13.39 -22.34
N MET A 101 -6.39 -13.40 -22.42
CA MET A 101 -7.25 -13.23 -21.24
C MET A 101 -6.98 -14.33 -20.22
N GLY A 102 -6.94 -15.60 -20.63
CA GLY A 102 -6.65 -16.73 -19.78
C GLY A 102 -5.28 -16.61 -19.08
N ARG A 103 -4.24 -16.23 -19.84
CA ARG A 103 -2.89 -16.02 -19.30
C ARG A 103 -2.85 -14.88 -18.26
N LEU A 104 -3.54 -13.77 -18.53
CA LEU A 104 -3.64 -12.65 -17.60
C LEU A 104 -4.33 -13.06 -16.30
N LEU A 105 -5.44 -13.77 -16.39
CA LEU A 105 -6.17 -14.29 -15.22
C LEU A 105 -5.35 -15.33 -14.46
N ALA A 106 -4.63 -16.20 -15.17
CA ALA A 106 -3.75 -17.19 -14.53
C ALA A 106 -2.68 -16.51 -13.67
N LEU A 107 -2.00 -15.47 -14.19
CA LEU A 107 -0.94 -14.79 -13.45
C LEU A 107 -1.49 -13.85 -12.36
N ASN A 108 -2.49 -13.01 -12.69
CA ASN A 108 -2.92 -11.94 -11.79
C ASN A 108 -3.88 -12.39 -10.70
N LEU A 109 -4.60 -13.49 -10.89
CA LEU A 109 -5.68 -13.94 -9.99
C LEU A 109 -5.47 -15.35 -9.48
N ALA A 110 -5.19 -16.33 -10.35
CA ALA A 110 -5.04 -17.72 -9.91
C ALA A 110 -3.69 -17.98 -9.22
N ALA A 111 -2.59 -17.43 -9.75
CA ALA A 111 -1.26 -17.64 -9.21
C ALA A 111 -1.09 -17.19 -7.75
N PRO A 112 -1.58 -16.00 -7.31
CA PRO A 112 -1.49 -15.62 -5.91
C PRO A 112 -2.09 -16.65 -4.95
N ALA A 113 -3.25 -17.20 -5.25
CA ALA A 113 -3.87 -18.26 -4.44
C ALA A 113 -3.04 -19.54 -4.45
N ALA A 114 -2.59 -19.97 -5.63
CA ALA A 114 -1.78 -21.17 -5.78
C ALA A 114 -0.43 -21.07 -5.05
N VAL A 115 0.21 -19.90 -5.03
CA VAL A 115 1.44 -19.65 -4.28
C VAL A 115 1.20 -19.70 -2.78
N VAL A 116 0.11 -19.10 -2.28
CA VAL A 116 -0.28 -19.21 -0.86
C VAL A 116 -0.50 -20.67 -0.49
N ASP A 117 -1.28 -21.41 -1.29
CA ASP A 117 -1.57 -22.83 -1.04
C ASP A 117 -0.29 -23.70 -1.07
N ALA A 118 0.59 -23.48 -2.04
CA ALA A 118 1.87 -24.18 -2.11
C ALA A 118 2.76 -23.91 -0.88
N CYS A 119 2.72 -22.69 -0.33
CA CYS A 119 3.55 -22.26 0.78
C CYS A 119 2.86 -22.33 2.15
N ALA A 120 1.59 -22.72 2.25
CA ALA A 120 0.81 -22.66 3.48
C ALA A 120 1.49 -23.34 4.68
N HIS A 121 2.09 -24.49 4.45
CA HIS A 121 2.80 -25.27 5.49
C HIS A 121 4.16 -24.64 5.92
N LEU A 122 4.64 -23.66 5.17
CA LEU A 122 5.88 -22.90 5.44
C LEU A 122 5.60 -21.57 6.15
N LEU A 123 4.35 -21.10 6.12
CA LEU A 123 3.94 -19.86 6.76
C LEU A 123 3.94 -20.02 8.28
N LYS A 124 4.74 -19.23 8.96
CA LYS A 124 4.80 -19.23 10.43
C LYS A 124 3.51 -18.68 11.03
N PRO A 125 3.20 -19.00 12.30
CA PRO A 125 2.13 -18.32 13.03
C PRO A 125 2.31 -16.81 12.99
N GLY A 126 1.27 -16.07 12.65
CA GLY A 126 1.33 -14.63 12.46
C GLY A 126 2.06 -14.16 11.20
N ALA A 127 2.31 -15.03 10.22
CA ALA A 127 2.92 -14.64 8.94
C ALA A 127 2.12 -13.55 8.22
N ARG A 128 2.81 -12.76 7.40
CA ARG A 128 2.23 -11.67 6.62
C ARG A 128 2.08 -12.08 5.17
N ILE A 129 0.87 -11.98 4.64
CA ILE A 129 0.61 -12.19 3.22
C ILE A 129 0.17 -10.86 2.62
N VAL A 130 0.91 -10.37 1.63
CA VAL A 130 0.58 -9.14 0.93
C VAL A 130 0.38 -9.42 -0.55
N ASN A 131 -0.83 -9.20 -1.04
CA ASN A 131 -1.13 -9.29 -2.46
C ASN A 131 -1.03 -7.90 -3.10
N VAL A 132 -0.38 -7.80 -4.26
CA VAL A 132 -0.27 -6.54 -5.01
C VAL A 132 -1.33 -6.51 -6.10
N SER A 133 -2.39 -5.76 -5.82
CA SER A 133 -3.44 -5.46 -6.79
C SER A 133 -3.06 -4.23 -7.63
N SER A 134 -3.95 -3.27 -7.75
CA SER A 134 -3.78 -2.01 -8.49
C SER A 134 -4.94 -1.05 -8.15
N GLY A 135 -4.75 0.25 -8.40
CA GLY A 135 -5.85 1.19 -8.52
C GLY A 135 -6.91 0.77 -9.55
N ALA A 136 -6.49 -0.03 -10.56
CA ALA A 136 -7.40 -0.64 -11.54
C ALA A 136 -8.37 -1.67 -10.95
N GLY A 137 -8.10 -2.20 -9.76
CA GLY A 137 -9.03 -3.06 -9.02
C GLY A 137 -10.06 -2.26 -8.21
N LEU A 138 -9.82 -0.97 -7.99
CA LEU A 138 -10.72 -0.05 -7.28
C LEU A 138 -11.62 0.73 -8.24
N SER A 139 -11.13 1.00 -9.46
CA SER A 139 -11.87 1.72 -10.49
C SER A 139 -11.53 1.14 -11.87
N ALA A 140 -12.52 0.95 -12.71
CA ALA A 140 -12.34 0.33 -14.03
C ALA A 140 -11.44 1.19 -14.94
N ILE A 141 -10.47 0.55 -15.58
CA ILE A 141 -9.65 1.16 -16.63
C ILE A 141 -10.03 0.49 -17.96
N PRO A 142 -10.65 1.20 -18.90
CA PRO A 142 -11.03 0.66 -20.21
C PRO A 142 -9.79 0.35 -21.07
N TRP A 143 -9.95 -0.49 -22.08
CA TRP A 143 -8.93 -0.82 -23.06
C TRP A 143 -7.69 -1.53 -22.49
N ARG A 144 -7.88 -2.25 -21.37
CA ARG A 144 -6.84 -3.03 -20.67
C ARG A 144 -7.25 -4.49 -20.49
N GLY A 145 -8.12 -5.00 -21.39
CA GLY A 145 -8.63 -6.37 -21.31
C GLY A 145 -9.16 -6.70 -19.91
N ALA A 146 -8.94 -7.92 -19.46
CA ALA A 146 -9.35 -8.39 -18.13
C ALA A 146 -8.47 -7.88 -16.99
N TYR A 147 -7.62 -6.84 -17.18
CA TYR A 147 -6.75 -6.35 -16.12
C TYR A 147 -7.51 -5.86 -14.89
N SER A 148 -8.46 -4.92 -15.07
CA SER A 148 -9.29 -4.43 -13.96
C SER A 148 -10.11 -5.54 -13.28
N PRO A 149 -10.81 -6.42 -14.01
CA PRO A 149 -11.46 -7.59 -13.42
C PRO A 149 -10.52 -8.48 -12.61
N SER A 150 -9.30 -8.78 -13.11
CA SER A 150 -8.34 -9.62 -12.40
C SER A 150 -7.88 -8.98 -11.07
N LYS A 151 -7.64 -7.67 -11.09
CA LYS A 151 -7.18 -6.94 -9.90
C LYS A 151 -8.30 -6.72 -8.87
N ALA A 152 -9.55 -6.55 -9.30
CA ALA A 152 -10.71 -6.54 -8.42
C ALA A 152 -10.94 -7.93 -7.78
N GLY A 153 -10.81 -9.00 -8.57
CA GLY A 153 -10.87 -10.38 -8.07
C GLY A 153 -9.82 -10.66 -7.00
N LEU A 154 -8.57 -10.19 -7.20
CA LEU A 154 -7.50 -10.35 -6.21
C LEU A 154 -7.78 -9.60 -4.90
N ILE A 155 -8.44 -8.43 -4.93
CA ILE A 155 -8.88 -7.73 -3.71
C ILE A 155 -9.87 -8.60 -2.94
N ALA A 156 -10.92 -9.09 -3.61
CA ALA A 156 -11.92 -9.93 -2.97
C ALA A 156 -11.33 -11.25 -2.43
N GLN A 157 -10.42 -11.88 -3.20
CA GLN A 157 -9.72 -13.08 -2.77
C GLN A 157 -8.86 -12.83 -1.52
N THR A 158 -8.20 -11.69 -1.43
CA THR A 158 -7.39 -11.30 -0.26
C THR A 158 -8.26 -11.14 0.99
N GLN A 159 -9.43 -10.48 0.84
CA GLN A 159 -10.39 -10.31 1.94
C GLN A 159 -10.94 -11.64 2.42
N ALA A 160 -11.28 -12.53 1.49
CA ALA A 160 -11.75 -13.88 1.81
C ALA A 160 -10.66 -14.71 2.50
N LEU A 161 -9.40 -14.61 2.05
CA LEU A 161 -8.28 -15.31 2.68
C LEU A 161 -8.03 -14.81 4.10
N ALA A 162 -8.11 -13.50 4.35
CA ALA A 162 -7.99 -12.94 5.70
C ALA A 162 -9.08 -13.44 6.65
N ALA A 163 -10.31 -13.57 6.15
CA ALA A 163 -11.43 -14.09 6.94
C ALA A 163 -11.30 -15.59 7.22
N ALA A 164 -10.75 -16.36 6.27
CA ALA A 164 -10.58 -17.80 6.40
C ALA A 164 -9.39 -18.18 7.29
N HIS A 165 -8.38 -17.33 7.39
CA HIS A 165 -7.11 -17.57 8.07
C HIS A 165 -6.76 -16.42 9.03
N PRO A 166 -7.50 -16.31 10.16
CA PRO A 166 -7.25 -15.25 11.15
C PRO A 166 -5.88 -15.35 11.83
N GLU A 167 -5.22 -16.51 11.73
CA GLU A 167 -3.85 -16.72 12.22
C GLU A 167 -2.78 -15.99 11.38
N TRP A 168 -3.13 -15.48 10.19
CA TRP A 168 -2.26 -14.68 9.33
C TRP A 168 -2.74 -13.23 9.25
N CYS A 169 -1.82 -12.31 9.01
CA CYS A 169 -2.18 -10.95 8.64
C CYS A 169 -2.15 -10.83 7.11
N VAL A 170 -3.32 -10.73 6.49
CA VAL A 170 -3.47 -10.73 5.03
C VAL A 170 -3.97 -9.38 4.55
N THR A 171 -3.21 -8.70 3.70
CA THR A 171 -3.54 -7.38 3.18
C THR A 171 -3.38 -7.30 1.68
N VAL A 172 -4.01 -6.29 1.05
CA VAL A 172 -3.81 -6.02 -0.38
C VAL A 172 -3.32 -4.59 -0.60
N LEU A 173 -2.14 -4.46 -1.21
CA LEU A 173 -1.61 -3.19 -1.69
C LEU A 173 -2.26 -2.85 -3.03
N CYS A 174 -2.74 -1.62 -3.19
CA CYS A 174 -3.25 -1.10 -4.46
C CYS A 174 -2.41 0.10 -4.93
N PRO A 175 -1.32 -0.16 -5.67
CA PRO A 175 -0.52 0.89 -6.29
C PRO A 175 -1.32 1.72 -7.29
N GLY A 176 -0.95 3.01 -7.41
CA GLY A 176 -1.35 3.85 -8.53
C GLY A 176 -0.40 3.70 -9.74
N PHE A 177 -0.12 4.81 -10.40
CA PHE A 177 0.89 4.87 -11.45
C PHE A 177 2.29 4.89 -10.83
N VAL A 178 3.04 3.82 -11.06
CA VAL A 178 4.42 3.65 -10.56
C VAL A 178 5.37 3.63 -11.75
N ARG A 179 6.41 4.43 -11.72
CA ARG A 179 7.39 4.55 -12.80
C ARG A 179 8.34 3.34 -12.82
N THR A 180 7.87 2.27 -13.42
CA THR A 180 8.62 1.02 -13.65
C THR A 180 9.10 0.96 -15.10
N GLU A 181 10.02 0.03 -15.39
CA GLU A 181 10.47 -0.25 -16.76
C GLU A 181 9.30 -0.54 -17.70
N LEU A 182 8.25 -1.22 -17.20
CA LEU A 182 7.03 -1.48 -17.96
C LEU A 182 6.29 -0.18 -18.33
N VAL A 183 6.15 0.73 -17.37
CA VAL A 183 5.47 2.02 -17.60
C VAL A 183 6.30 2.90 -18.52
N ASP A 184 7.63 2.96 -18.35
CA ASP A 184 8.51 3.71 -19.24
C ASP A 184 8.45 3.16 -20.67
N ALA A 185 8.39 1.84 -20.87
CA ALA A 185 8.20 1.24 -22.19
C ALA A 185 6.85 1.61 -22.81
N LEU A 186 5.77 1.69 -22.03
CA LEU A 186 4.46 2.14 -22.52
C LEU A 186 4.46 3.63 -22.90
N ILE A 187 5.18 4.47 -22.17
CA ILE A 187 5.36 5.90 -22.48
C ILE A 187 6.15 6.04 -23.77
N GLN A 188 7.29 5.35 -23.91
CA GLN A 188 8.14 5.38 -25.10
C GLN A 188 7.39 4.89 -26.35
N ALA A 189 6.53 3.88 -26.19
CA ALA A 189 5.67 3.37 -27.26
C ALA A 189 4.47 4.28 -27.59
N GLY A 190 4.30 5.42 -26.90
CA GLY A 190 3.16 6.33 -27.08
C GLY A 190 1.81 5.77 -26.61
N ARG A 191 1.83 4.66 -25.87
CA ARG A 191 0.62 3.96 -25.36
C ARG A 191 0.13 4.53 -24.04
N LEU A 192 0.96 5.22 -23.31
CA LEU A 192 0.63 5.96 -22.08
C LEU A 192 1.11 7.40 -22.24
N LYS A 193 0.19 8.36 -22.12
CA LYS A 193 0.51 9.79 -22.07
C LYS A 193 0.63 10.21 -20.61
N PRO A 194 1.80 10.60 -20.13
CA PRO A 194 2.03 10.95 -18.73
C PRO A 194 1.08 12.03 -18.22
N GLU A 195 0.81 13.05 -19.04
CA GLU A 195 -0.04 14.20 -18.68
C GLU A 195 -1.46 13.76 -18.32
N GLY A 196 -2.03 12.82 -19.08
CA GLY A 196 -3.35 12.27 -18.83
C GLY A 196 -3.45 11.44 -17.54
N ALA A 197 -2.35 10.80 -17.15
CA ALA A 197 -2.24 10.09 -15.88
C ALA A 197 -2.05 11.08 -14.72
N LEU A 198 -1.13 12.03 -14.85
CA LEU A 198 -0.80 13.03 -13.83
C LEU A 198 -2.01 13.88 -13.44
N GLY A 199 -2.83 14.28 -14.42
CA GLY A 199 -4.05 15.06 -14.16
C GLY A 199 -5.10 14.36 -13.28
N LYS A 200 -4.92 13.06 -12.99
CA LYS A 200 -5.79 12.26 -12.12
C LYS A 200 -5.15 11.90 -10.78
N ILE A 201 -3.92 12.31 -10.56
CA ILE A 201 -3.17 12.02 -9.34
C ILE A 201 -3.08 13.29 -8.51
N PRO A 202 -3.77 13.42 -7.38
CA PRO A 202 -3.70 14.60 -6.51
C PRO A 202 -2.28 15.04 -6.17
N LEU A 203 -1.37 14.11 -5.88
CA LEU A 203 0.04 14.43 -5.63
C LEU A 203 0.80 14.92 -6.88
N GLY A 204 0.18 14.99 -8.06
CA GLY A 204 0.72 15.58 -9.28
C GLY A 204 1.98 14.90 -9.84
N ARG A 205 2.27 13.67 -9.43
CA ARG A 205 3.43 12.87 -9.87
C ARG A 205 3.10 11.39 -9.91
N MET A 206 3.91 10.61 -10.59
CA MET A 206 3.91 9.15 -10.45
C MET A 206 4.74 8.74 -9.22
N ALA A 207 4.43 7.56 -8.67
CA ALA A 207 5.28 6.96 -7.65
C ALA A 207 6.57 6.40 -8.25
N GLN A 208 7.59 6.25 -7.39
CA GLN A 208 8.77 5.46 -7.68
C GLN A 208 8.60 4.04 -7.12
N PRO A 209 9.27 3.01 -7.68
CA PRO A 209 9.18 1.63 -7.18
C PRO A 209 9.56 1.46 -5.72
N ASP A 210 10.51 2.25 -5.22
CA ASP A 210 10.96 2.23 -3.83
C ASP A 210 9.88 2.72 -2.83
N GLU A 211 8.98 3.64 -3.23
CA GLU A 211 7.83 4.02 -2.42
C GLU A 211 6.86 2.85 -2.22
N MET A 212 6.69 2.01 -3.25
CA MET A 212 5.92 0.77 -3.14
C MET A 212 6.65 -0.28 -2.29
N ALA A 213 7.97 -0.34 -2.41
CA ALA A 213 8.79 -1.22 -1.57
C ALA A 213 8.65 -0.87 -0.07
N GLN A 214 8.62 0.41 0.29
CA GLN A 214 8.34 0.86 1.66
C GLN A 214 6.95 0.43 2.14
N ALA A 215 5.92 0.56 1.29
CA ALA A 215 4.58 0.10 1.63
C ALA A 215 4.54 -1.42 1.86
N LEU A 216 5.18 -2.21 0.99
CA LEU A 216 5.27 -3.66 1.13
C LEU A 216 6.05 -4.06 2.38
N TYR A 217 7.14 -3.38 2.68
CA TYR A 217 7.94 -3.61 3.89
C TYR A 217 7.12 -3.33 5.16
N PHE A 218 6.38 -2.22 5.18
CA PHE A 218 5.46 -1.91 6.28
C PHE A 218 4.38 -2.98 6.42
N LEU A 219 3.70 -3.35 5.31
CA LEU A 219 2.63 -4.36 5.33
C LEU A 219 3.13 -5.77 5.73
N ALA A 220 4.39 -6.07 5.50
CA ALA A 220 5.05 -7.29 5.97
C ALA A 220 5.52 -7.21 7.43
N SER A 221 5.33 -6.09 8.12
CA SER A 221 5.70 -5.91 9.53
C SER A 221 4.55 -6.24 10.49
N THR A 222 4.86 -6.35 11.78
CA THR A 222 3.85 -6.52 12.83
C THR A 222 2.91 -5.32 12.94
N GLY A 223 3.37 -4.13 12.52
CA GLY A 223 2.59 -2.90 12.53
C GLY A 223 1.38 -2.89 11.60
N ALA A 224 1.32 -3.82 10.64
CA ALA A 224 0.18 -3.95 9.74
C ALA A 224 -0.96 -4.84 10.29
N ALA A 225 -0.79 -5.44 11.47
CA ALA A 225 -1.80 -6.33 12.05
C ALA A 225 -3.21 -5.70 12.12
N PRO A 226 -3.39 -4.41 12.48
CA PRO A 226 -4.71 -3.78 12.50
C PRO A 226 -5.38 -3.65 11.12
N LEU A 227 -4.64 -3.90 10.03
CA LEU A 227 -5.11 -3.75 8.65
C LEU A 227 -5.44 -5.09 7.97
N SER A 228 -5.43 -6.22 8.69
CA SER A 228 -5.76 -7.52 8.09
C SER A 228 -7.15 -7.47 7.42
N GLY A 229 -7.26 -8.01 6.22
CA GLY A 229 -8.46 -7.94 5.39
C GLY A 229 -8.70 -6.59 4.69
N GLN A 230 -7.84 -5.60 4.92
CA GLN A 230 -8.04 -4.27 4.36
C GLN A 230 -7.34 -4.08 3.02
N THR A 231 -7.92 -3.19 2.23
CA THR A 231 -7.30 -2.65 1.02
C THR A 231 -6.44 -1.45 1.41
N PHE A 232 -5.20 -1.43 0.94
CA PHE A 232 -4.21 -0.40 1.25
C PHE A 232 -3.80 0.36 -0.03
N PRO A 233 -4.52 1.43 -0.42
CA PRO A 233 -4.21 2.18 -1.62
C PRO A 233 -3.01 3.12 -1.40
N VAL A 234 -1.92 2.90 -2.16
CA VAL A 234 -0.77 3.81 -2.24
C VAL A 234 -0.68 4.32 -3.67
N ASN A 235 -1.52 5.30 -3.98
CA ASN A 235 -1.81 5.70 -5.35
C ASN A 235 -1.81 7.22 -5.58
N GLY A 236 -1.23 7.98 -4.65
CA GLY A 236 -1.15 9.44 -4.76
C GLY A 236 -2.50 10.15 -4.70
N GLY A 237 -3.54 9.48 -4.18
CA GLY A 237 -4.90 9.98 -4.11
C GLY A 237 -5.73 9.75 -5.37
N SER A 238 -5.21 9.04 -6.39
CA SER A 238 -5.94 8.83 -7.66
C SER A 238 -7.24 8.04 -7.49
N SER A 239 -7.40 7.26 -6.41
CA SER A 239 -8.65 6.55 -6.10
C SER A 239 -9.74 7.43 -5.49
N VAL A 240 -9.40 8.62 -5.01
CA VAL A 240 -10.37 9.54 -4.37
C VAL A 240 -10.73 10.74 -5.25
N TYR A 241 -9.98 10.99 -6.33
CA TYR A 241 -10.27 12.05 -7.27
C TYR A 241 -11.37 11.62 -8.26
N GLY A 242 -12.48 12.36 -8.26
CA GLY A 242 -13.61 12.14 -9.16
C GLY A 242 -13.96 13.35 -10.04
N GLY A 243 -13.11 14.39 -10.04
CA GLY A 243 -13.32 15.62 -10.81
C GLY A 243 -13.12 15.44 -12.31
N SER A 244 -13.68 16.37 -13.10
CA SER A 244 -13.58 16.40 -14.57
C SER A 244 -12.38 17.22 -15.08
N GLN A 245 -11.86 18.13 -14.26
CA GLN A 245 -10.72 18.97 -14.64
C GLN A 245 -9.41 18.32 -14.20
N PRO A 246 -8.36 18.32 -15.03
CA PRO A 246 -7.08 17.79 -14.61
C PRO A 246 -6.49 18.56 -13.43
N LEU A 247 -5.90 17.84 -12.49
CA LEU A 247 -5.20 18.43 -11.37
C LEU A 247 -3.83 18.97 -11.82
N PRO A 248 -3.29 20.03 -11.17
CA PRO A 248 -1.99 20.57 -11.51
C PRO A 248 -0.87 19.58 -11.12
N PRO A 249 0.20 19.46 -11.95
CA PRO A 249 1.35 18.66 -11.59
C PRO A 249 2.09 19.28 -10.40
N SER A 250 2.74 18.45 -9.60
CA SER A 250 3.68 18.93 -8.58
C SER A 250 5.02 19.27 -9.23
N THR A 251 5.63 20.37 -8.79
CA THR A 251 7.00 20.76 -9.14
C THR A 251 8.01 20.45 -8.03
N LEU A 252 7.54 19.84 -6.93
CA LEU A 252 8.37 19.52 -5.77
C LEU A 252 9.10 18.19 -5.98
N ASP A 253 10.35 18.14 -5.56
CA ASP A 253 11.11 16.90 -5.52
C ASP A 253 10.57 15.94 -4.47
N VAL A 254 10.73 14.65 -4.74
CA VAL A 254 10.43 13.59 -3.78
C VAL A 254 11.49 13.62 -2.68
N LEU A 255 11.04 13.66 -1.43
CA LEU A 255 11.94 13.63 -0.28
C LEU A 255 12.51 12.21 -0.07
N PRO A 256 13.67 12.09 0.60
CA PRO A 256 14.16 10.79 1.06
C PRO A 256 13.12 10.03 1.87
N LEU A 257 13.01 8.72 1.64
CA LEU A 257 11.97 7.88 2.25
C LEU A 257 12.28 7.51 3.72
N ASP A 258 13.46 7.80 4.18
CA ASP A 258 14.01 7.47 5.49
C ASP A 258 14.25 8.68 6.40
N LEU A 259 13.68 9.84 6.06
CA LEU A 259 13.79 11.01 6.91
C LEU A 259 13.21 10.75 8.30
N PRO A 260 13.90 11.22 9.36
CA PRO A 260 13.35 11.19 10.71
C PRO A 260 11.98 11.89 10.77
N LEU A 261 11.04 11.29 11.49
CA LEU A 261 9.70 11.83 11.63
C LEU A 261 9.66 12.86 12.78
N GLN A 262 9.38 14.11 12.46
CA GLN A 262 9.00 15.13 13.44
C GLN A 262 7.48 15.16 13.56
N LEU A 263 6.94 14.57 14.64
CA LEU A 263 5.50 14.43 14.84
C LEU A 263 5.00 15.39 15.91
N GLU A 264 4.07 16.25 15.54
CA GLU A 264 3.28 17.03 16.47
C GLU A 264 1.94 16.33 16.73
N VAL A 265 1.57 16.21 18.02
CA VAL A 265 0.26 15.66 18.42
C VAL A 265 -0.60 16.79 18.96
N CYS A 266 -1.80 16.95 18.37
CA CYS A 266 -2.72 18.03 18.65
C CYS A 266 -4.11 17.52 19.06
N GLY A 267 -4.88 18.38 19.73
CA GLY A 267 -6.33 18.20 19.87
C GLY A 267 -6.77 17.12 20.85
N GLY A 268 -5.91 16.70 21.81
CA GLY A 268 -6.27 15.69 22.80
C GLY A 268 -5.12 15.34 23.72
N ASP A 269 -5.27 14.25 24.48
CA ASP A 269 -4.17 13.72 25.30
C ASP A 269 -3.07 13.13 24.40
N ALA A 270 -1.93 13.80 24.39
CA ALA A 270 -0.78 13.40 23.58
C ALA A 270 0.02 12.24 24.20
N ALA A 271 -0.14 11.97 25.50
CA ALA A 271 0.71 11.01 26.20
C ALA A 271 0.75 9.60 25.59
N PRO A 272 -0.38 8.99 25.20
CA PRO A 272 -0.37 7.67 24.56
C PRO A 272 0.35 7.62 23.23
N TRP A 273 0.53 8.77 22.54
CA TRP A 273 1.03 8.88 21.18
C TRP A 273 2.46 9.37 21.07
N GLN A 274 3.07 9.83 22.18
CA GLN A 274 4.43 10.37 22.18
C GLN A 274 5.49 9.36 21.72
N ALA A 275 5.26 8.06 21.94
CA ALA A 275 6.19 7.01 21.52
C ALA A 275 6.13 6.70 19.99
N VAL A 276 5.24 7.33 19.22
CA VAL A 276 5.19 7.18 17.77
C VAL A 276 6.46 7.71 17.10
N ALA A 277 6.98 8.86 17.58
CA ALA A 277 8.21 9.46 17.09
C ALA A 277 8.98 10.12 18.25
N PRO A 278 10.30 10.36 18.12
CA PRO A 278 11.07 11.15 19.06
C PRO A 278 10.48 12.55 19.23
N VAL A 279 10.62 13.13 20.43
CA VAL A 279 10.11 14.49 20.74
C VAL A 279 10.85 15.57 19.93
N GLN A 280 12.14 15.35 19.71
CA GLN A 280 12.98 16.23 18.89
C GLN A 280 13.82 15.39 17.95
N VAL A 281 13.97 15.85 16.71
CA VAL A 281 14.84 15.28 15.69
C VAL A 281 15.64 16.42 15.03
N ASP A 282 16.85 16.08 14.63
CA ASP A 282 17.71 17.02 13.91
C ASP A 282 17.22 17.23 12.47
N GLU A 283 17.61 18.32 11.86
CA GLU A 283 17.40 18.55 10.43
C GLU A 283 18.37 17.71 9.58
N PRO A 284 17.97 17.20 8.43
CA PRO A 284 16.62 17.30 7.85
C PRO A 284 15.64 16.28 8.45
N HIS A 285 14.36 16.67 8.59
CA HIS A 285 13.28 15.78 9.07
C HIS A 285 12.02 15.93 8.21
N TYR A 286 11.09 14.97 8.35
CA TYR A 286 9.77 15.03 7.73
C TYR A 286 8.73 15.51 8.76
N ALA A 287 8.07 16.63 8.45
CA ALA A 287 7.09 17.23 9.33
C ALA A 287 5.71 16.54 9.24
N ALA A 288 5.10 16.26 10.38
CA ALA A 288 3.78 15.66 10.45
C ALA A 288 2.98 16.15 11.65
N CYS A 289 1.66 16.11 11.50
CA CYS A 289 0.70 16.37 12.57
C CYS A 289 -0.23 15.16 12.73
N LEU A 290 -0.41 14.70 13.97
CA LEU A 290 -1.45 13.76 14.39
C LEU A 290 -2.50 14.56 15.15
N ASP A 291 -3.71 14.74 14.59
CA ASP A 291 -4.76 15.50 15.26
C ASP A 291 -5.83 14.57 15.82
N LEU A 292 -6.00 14.62 17.14
CA LEU A 292 -6.89 13.75 17.91
C LEU A 292 -8.28 14.38 18.11
N SER A 293 -8.46 15.66 17.76
CA SER A 293 -9.73 16.35 18.02
C SER A 293 -10.94 15.70 17.34
N PRO A 294 -10.84 15.08 16.13
CA PRO A 294 -11.98 14.39 15.55
C PRO A 294 -12.37 13.11 16.32
N LEU A 295 -11.42 12.44 16.98
CA LEU A 295 -11.72 11.27 17.81
C LEU A 295 -12.57 11.60 19.04
N GLN A 296 -12.42 12.83 19.55
CA GLN A 296 -13.11 13.32 20.74
C GLN A 296 -14.39 14.11 20.40
N ALA A 297 -14.63 14.37 19.13
CA ALA A 297 -15.78 15.12 18.67
C ALA A 297 -17.09 14.35 18.88
N ALA A 298 -18.17 15.09 19.19
CA ALA A 298 -19.49 14.51 19.13
C ALA A 298 -19.79 14.02 17.71
N PRO A 299 -20.50 12.89 17.53
CA PRO A 299 -20.75 12.31 16.22
C PRO A 299 -21.30 13.26 15.16
N ALA A 300 -22.20 14.17 15.55
CA ALA A 300 -22.77 15.20 14.66
C ALA A 300 -21.85 16.42 14.43
N SER A 301 -20.61 16.38 14.94
CA SER A 301 -19.63 17.47 14.81
C SER A 301 -18.32 17.00 14.16
N LEU A 302 -18.30 15.78 13.65
CA LEU A 302 -17.08 15.16 13.14
C LEU A 302 -16.53 15.91 11.92
N LEU A 303 -17.40 16.32 11.00
CA LEU A 303 -17.01 17.14 9.84
C LEU A 303 -16.33 18.44 10.27
N HIS A 304 -16.91 19.17 11.24
CA HIS A 304 -16.34 20.42 11.74
C HIS A 304 -15.01 20.20 12.45
N ALA A 305 -14.87 19.11 13.20
CA ALA A 305 -13.62 18.78 13.88
C ALA A 305 -12.48 18.47 12.88
N VAL A 306 -12.77 17.71 11.82
CA VAL A 306 -11.81 17.45 10.74
C VAL A 306 -11.45 18.74 10.01
N HIS A 307 -12.44 19.61 9.72
CA HIS A 307 -12.19 20.90 9.08
C HIS A 307 -11.29 21.80 9.94
N ALA A 308 -11.55 21.89 11.23
CA ALA A 308 -10.74 22.68 12.15
C ALA A 308 -9.29 22.12 12.28
N ALA A 309 -9.12 20.80 12.29
CA ALA A 309 -7.81 20.17 12.26
C ALA A 309 -7.06 20.53 10.95
N ALA A 310 -7.74 20.49 9.83
CA ALA A 310 -7.17 20.88 8.53
C ALA A 310 -6.77 22.35 8.48
N GLN A 311 -7.57 23.26 9.07
CA GLN A 311 -7.22 24.69 9.16
C GLN A 311 -5.96 24.92 10.01
N ARG A 312 -5.85 24.26 11.18
CA ARG A 312 -4.65 24.34 12.03
C ARG A 312 -3.40 23.87 11.29
N PHE A 313 -3.51 22.75 10.59
CA PHE A 313 -2.42 22.19 9.81
C PHE A 313 -2.00 23.13 8.66
N ALA A 314 -2.95 23.59 7.85
CA ALA A 314 -2.66 24.47 6.71
C ALA A 314 -2.10 25.85 7.12
N ALA A 315 -2.38 26.32 8.33
CA ALA A 315 -1.80 27.54 8.87
C ALA A 315 -0.30 27.40 9.21
N ARG A 316 0.19 26.16 9.42
CA ARG A 316 1.58 25.89 9.81
C ARG A 316 2.45 25.36 8.68
N TYR A 317 1.86 24.58 7.79
CA TYR A 317 2.59 23.87 6.75
C TYR A 317 2.12 24.31 5.36
N SER A 318 3.05 24.72 4.52
CA SER A 318 2.78 25.18 3.15
C SER A 318 3.03 24.09 2.11
N GLN A 319 3.92 23.12 2.39
CA GLN A 319 4.30 22.02 1.49
C GLN A 319 4.98 20.87 2.25
N GLN A 320 5.04 19.70 1.62
CA GLN A 320 5.84 18.52 2.04
C GLN A 320 5.67 18.13 3.51
N ALA A 321 4.44 18.05 3.96
CA ALA A 321 4.07 17.62 5.30
C ALA A 321 2.85 16.71 5.29
N SER A 322 2.55 16.06 6.41
CA SER A 322 1.37 15.19 6.52
C SER A 322 0.49 15.53 7.72
N LEU A 323 -0.82 15.48 7.49
CA LEU A 323 -1.85 15.44 8.53
C LEU A 323 -2.45 14.04 8.60
N THR A 324 -2.45 13.45 9.77
CA THR A 324 -3.23 12.25 10.06
C THR A 324 -4.24 12.57 11.14
N VAL A 325 -5.51 12.24 10.90
CA VAL A 325 -6.58 12.41 11.88
C VAL A 325 -7.06 11.05 12.38
N LEU A 326 -7.41 10.93 13.65
CA LEU A 326 -8.07 9.75 14.18
C LEU A 326 -9.57 9.96 14.17
N LEU A 327 -10.31 9.01 13.60
CA LEU A 327 -11.77 9.02 13.53
C LEU A 327 -12.35 7.88 14.39
N PRO A 328 -13.48 8.09 15.07
CA PRO A 328 -14.16 7.01 15.76
C PRO A 328 -14.80 6.04 14.77
N THR A 329 -14.95 4.79 15.19
CA THR A 329 -15.76 3.80 14.47
C THR A 329 -17.24 4.21 14.54
N ALA A 330 -17.91 4.24 13.39
CA ALA A 330 -19.34 4.53 13.32
C ALA A 330 -20.13 3.42 14.05
N LYS A 331 -21.15 3.81 14.82
CA LYS A 331 -22.06 2.86 15.45
C LYS A 331 -23.00 2.28 14.41
N PRO A 332 -23.10 0.96 14.27
CA PRO A 332 -24.06 0.35 13.36
C PRO A 332 -25.49 0.81 13.66
N GLY A 333 -26.24 1.21 12.62
CA GLY A 333 -27.63 1.64 12.74
C GLY A 333 -27.84 3.11 13.15
N ASP A 334 -26.77 3.86 13.46
CA ASP A 334 -26.86 5.29 13.74
C ASP A 334 -26.91 6.09 12.42
N TRP A 335 -28.11 6.09 11.79
CA TRP A 335 -28.32 6.80 10.54
C TRP A 335 -28.25 8.33 10.72
N GLN A 336 -28.53 8.86 11.91
CA GLN A 336 -28.56 10.30 12.18
C GLN A 336 -27.17 10.94 12.08
N THR A 337 -26.13 10.23 12.49
CA THR A 337 -24.75 10.70 12.42
C THR A 337 -23.98 10.16 11.21
N ALA A 338 -24.56 9.19 10.47
CA ALA A 338 -23.92 8.59 9.30
C ALA A 338 -23.57 9.63 8.22
N GLY A 339 -24.44 10.64 8.02
CA GLY A 339 -24.21 11.73 7.07
C GLY A 339 -23.00 12.57 7.41
N ASP A 340 -22.83 12.96 8.69
CA ASP A 340 -21.69 13.76 9.14
C ASP A 340 -20.38 12.97 9.03
N ALA A 341 -20.40 11.69 9.41
CA ALA A 341 -19.24 10.80 9.27
C ALA A 341 -18.82 10.60 7.80
N ALA A 342 -19.78 10.45 6.88
CA ALA A 342 -19.50 10.35 5.45
C ALA A 342 -18.96 11.68 4.89
N ALA A 343 -19.52 12.82 5.32
CA ALA A 343 -19.06 14.14 4.93
C ALA A 343 -17.62 14.42 5.41
N ALA A 344 -17.27 14.02 6.65
CA ALA A 344 -15.92 14.14 7.17
C ALA A 344 -14.91 13.33 6.34
N ARG A 345 -15.26 12.12 5.93
CA ARG A 345 -14.42 11.28 5.04
C ARG A 345 -14.25 11.92 3.66
N MET A 346 -15.32 12.48 3.10
CA MET A 346 -15.26 13.18 1.81
C MET A 346 -14.45 14.47 1.90
N LEU A 347 -14.48 15.18 3.03
CA LEU A 347 -13.63 16.35 3.26
C LEU A 347 -12.13 15.97 3.19
N ILE A 348 -11.74 14.86 3.80
CA ILE A 348 -10.36 14.34 3.73
C ILE A 348 -9.95 14.06 2.28
N ALA A 349 -10.82 13.41 1.50
CA ALA A 349 -10.59 13.16 0.09
C ALA A 349 -10.47 14.46 -0.73
N THR A 350 -11.33 15.44 -0.45
CA THR A 350 -11.33 16.75 -1.10
C THR A 350 -10.02 17.50 -0.80
N LEU A 351 -9.62 17.57 0.46
CA LEU A 351 -8.37 18.23 0.86
C LEU A 351 -7.13 17.55 0.26
N ALA A 352 -7.14 16.22 0.16
CA ALA A 352 -6.06 15.50 -0.52
C ALA A 352 -5.91 15.93 -1.99
N CYS A 353 -7.03 16.20 -2.68
CA CYS A 353 -7.00 16.70 -4.05
C CYS A 353 -6.51 18.16 -4.12
N GLU A 354 -6.94 19.03 -3.22
CA GLU A 354 -6.56 20.44 -3.20
C GLU A 354 -5.11 20.68 -2.78
N TRP A 355 -4.57 19.83 -1.92
CA TRP A 355 -3.25 19.98 -1.30
C TRP A 355 -2.15 19.22 -2.02
N GLY A 356 -2.52 18.26 -2.84
CA GLY A 356 -1.59 17.25 -3.36
C GLY A 356 -0.43 17.83 -4.16
N SER A 357 -0.65 18.84 -5.01
CA SER A 357 0.42 19.47 -5.81
C SER A 357 1.51 20.13 -4.94
N ARG A 358 1.17 20.47 -3.70
CA ARG A 358 2.11 20.99 -2.69
C ARG A 358 2.74 19.88 -1.85
N ALA A 359 2.49 18.62 -2.18
CA ALA A 359 2.88 17.44 -1.38
C ALA A 359 2.42 17.53 0.10
N LEU A 360 1.33 18.26 0.37
CA LEU A 360 0.62 18.19 1.63
C LEU A 360 -0.33 17.00 1.58
N ARG A 361 -0.16 16.07 2.52
CA ARG A 361 -0.95 14.84 2.59
C ARG A 361 -1.94 14.92 3.73
N ILE A 362 -3.09 14.28 3.55
CA ILE A 362 -4.06 14.06 4.61
C ILE A 362 -4.59 12.64 4.54
N ASN A 363 -4.62 11.95 5.67
CA ASN A 363 -5.19 10.61 5.80
C ASN A 363 -5.95 10.50 7.13
N ALA A 364 -6.77 9.46 7.26
CA ALA A 364 -7.43 9.15 8.52
C ALA A 364 -7.24 7.69 8.91
N LEU A 365 -7.15 7.43 10.21
CA LEU A 365 -7.33 6.10 10.78
C LEU A 365 -8.67 6.07 11.51
N VAL A 366 -9.54 5.14 11.14
CA VAL A 366 -10.75 4.83 11.89
C VAL A 366 -10.39 3.83 12.95
N VAL A 367 -10.51 4.21 14.21
CA VAL A 367 -10.02 3.41 15.33
C VAL A 367 -11.18 2.96 16.23
N PRO A 368 -11.23 1.69 16.64
CA PRO A 368 -12.14 1.20 17.67
C PRO A 368 -11.89 1.91 19.01
N ALA A 369 -12.94 2.06 19.80
CA ALA A 369 -12.84 2.75 21.10
C ALA A 369 -11.98 1.99 22.13
N ASP A 370 -11.85 0.70 21.97
CA ASP A 370 -11.13 -0.22 22.86
C ASP A 370 -9.71 -0.57 22.35
N ILE A 371 -9.26 0.04 21.27
CA ILE A 371 -7.94 -0.26 20.72
C ILE A 371 -6.84 0.30 21.63
N ASP A 372 -5.83 -0.54 21.89
CA ASP A 372 -4.62 -0.05 22.57
C ASP A 372 -3.86 0.91 21.62
N PRO A 373 -3.67 2.18 22.01
CA PRO A 373 -2.92 3.15 21.21
C PRO A 373 -1.52 2.65 20.79
N THR A 374 -0.85 1.86 21.64
CA THR A 374 0.50 1.37 21.35
C THR A 374 0.54 0.43 20.16
N SER A 375 -0.54 -0.30 19.92
CA SER A 375 -0.67 -1.19 18.76
C SER A 375 -0.70 -0.43 17.42
N LEU A 376 -1.06 0.85 17.44
CA LEU A 376 -1.11 1.73 16.27
C LEU A 376 0.20 2.49 16.02
N HIS A 377 1.15 2.50 16.95
CA HIS A 377 2.38 3.29 16.80
C HIS A 377 3.14 2.97 15.51
N PRO A 378 3.35 1.69 15.11
CA PRO A 378 4.04 1.39 13.85
C PRO A 378 3.28 1.87 12.61
N LEU A 379 1.94 1.73 12.60
CA LEU A 379 1.09 2.23 11.51
C LEU A 379 1.16 3.76 11.41
N LEU A 380 1.05 4.46 12.54
CA LEU A 380 1.15 5.93 12.58
C LEU A 380 2.53 6.41 12.15
N ARG A 381 3.60 5.75 12.61
CA ARG A 381 4.96 6.09 12.18
C ARG A 381 5.11 5.97 10.67
N TYR A 382 4.56 4.93 10.05
CA TYR A 382 4.55 4.78 8.61
C TYR A 382 3.66 5.84 7.94
N ALA A 383 2.38 5.94 8.32
CA ALA A 383 1.40 6.81 7.65
C ALA A 383 1.76 8.30 7.74
N CYS A 384 2.32 8.74 8.87
CA CYS A 384 2.77 10.11 9.07
C CYS A 384 4.13 10.39 8.42
N GLY A 385 4.99 9.37 8.25
CA GLY A 385 6.39 9.53 7.82
C GLY A 385 6.60 9.73 6.32
N SER A 386 7.86 10.00 5.96
CA SER A 386 8.31 10.18 4.56
C SER A 386 8.22 8.88 3.76
N ALA A 387 8.35 7.71 4.38
CA ALA A 387 8.17 6.41 3.73
C ALA A 387 6.79 6.24 3.07
N ALA A 388 5.77 6.95 3.55
CA ALA A 388 4.41 6.92 3.02
C ALA A 388 4.04 8.13 2.16
N GLN A 389 5.02 8.88 1.62
CA GLN A 389 4.73 10.15 0.95
C GLN A 389 3.86 10.02 -0.33
N PHE A 390 3.57 8.80 -0.79
CA PHE A 390 2.59 8.55 -1.86
C PHE A 390 1.21 8.09 -1.34
N LEU A 391 1.01 8.07 -0.02
CA LEU A 391 -0.26 7.75 0.65
C LEU A 391 -1.00 9.06 1.00
N THR A 392 -2.11 9.37 0.33
CA THR A 392 -2.96 10.54 0.64
C THR A 392 -4.42 10.30 0.30
N GLY A 393 -5.33 10.96 1.02
CA GLY A 393 -6.79 10.85 0.84
C GLY A 393 -7.38 9.53 1.34
N GLN A 394 -6.63 8.73 2.08
CA GLN A 394 -7.07 7.39 2.46
C GLN A 394 -7.69 7.36 3.85
N ILE A 395 -8.71 6.53 3.98
CA ILE A 395 -9.38 6.20 5.24
C ILE A 395 -9.05 4.75 5.56
N LEU A 396 -8.13 4.55 6.48
CA LEU A 396 -7.68 3.21 6.90
C LEU A 396 -8.51 2.77 8.11
N VAL A 397 -9.23 1.66 7.97
CA VAL A 397 -10.04 1.11 9.07
C VAL A 397 -9.17 0.14 9.88
N CYS A 398 -8.95 0.46 11.14
CA CYS A 398 -8.19 -0.39 12.04
C CYS A 398 -9.12 -1.36 12.76
N HIS A 399 -8.64 -2.58 12.97
CA HIS A 399 -9.30 -3.59 13.77
C HIS A 399 -8.46 -3.87 15.02
N SER A 400 -9.12 -4.16 16.14
CA SER A 400 -8.40 -4.69 17.30
C SER A 400 -7.72 -6.00 16.89
N PRO A 401 -6.42 -6.19 17.21
CA PRO A 401 -5.75 -7.44 16.89
C PRO A 401 -6.54 -8.62 17.49
N VAL A 402 -6.84 -9.60 16.68
CA VAL A 402 -7.39 -10.85 17.19
C VAL A 402 -6.33 -11.41 18.13
N SER A 403 -6.69 -11.57 19.40
CA SER A 403 -5.80 -12.20 20.39
C SER A 403 -5.47 -13.58 19.81
N ALA A 404 -4.17 -13.82 19.59
CA ALA A 404 -3.73 -15.16 19.22
C ALA A 404 -4.20 -16.13 20.31
N PRO A 405 -4.78 -17.30 19.94
CA PRO A 405 -5.23 -18.30 20.90
C PRO A 405 -4.08 -18.85 21.73
#